data_3dd7c83e18da606f9da863a9a29aee65
#
_entry.id   3dd7c83e18da606f9da863a9a29aee65
#
_cell.length_a   1.000
_cell.length_b   1.000
_cell.length_c   1.000
_cell.angle_alpha   90.00
_cell.angle_beta   90.00
_cell.angle_gamma   90.00
#
_symmetry.space_group_name_H-M   'P 1'
#
loop_
_entity.id
_entity.type
_entity.pdbx_description
1 polymer ?
#
loop_
_entity_poly.entity_id
_entity_poly.type
_entity_poly.pdbx_seq_one_letter_code
_entity_poly.pdbx_strand_id
1 'polypeptide(L)'
;IMKIDDLVNLHYDKLNQSDLHIWKYINAHRKESSNLTIDELASRCNVSRTTILRFAQKLSLKGYSELKVYLKWENKEVNKEMDSIESVCDMFKNSIDEMEKNDYHKACKMIYDSKRVFIYGTGFFQTLVAQDLKRVFLSGKECFSIIDGIREIDLTLDALTSEDLVIIISYSGESSQVKSFAKQLLIRDIPFISITQLKTNNLARLSNESIYINTKTVNIGNNISYNSTNL
;
A
#
# COMPACT_ATOMS: atom_id res chain seq x y z
N ILE A 1 -0.15 -10.58 -8.68
CA ILE A 1 0.53 -11.90 -8.58
C ILE A 1 1.36 -11.85 -7.31
N MET A 2 1.32 -12.91 -6.50
CA MET A 2 2.10 -13.05 -5.28
C MET A 2 3.59 -13.17 -5.63
N LYS A 3 4.49 -12.52 -4.90
CA LYS A 3 5.94 -12.63 -5.15
C LYS A 3 6.48 -13.98 -4.67
N ILE A 4 7.62 -14.42 -5.20
CA ILE A 4 8.27 -15.66 -4.75
C ILE A 4 8.64 -15.59 -3.27
N ASP A 5 9.08 -14.43 -2.78
CA ASP A 5 9.34 -14.22 -1.35
C ASP A 5 8.12 -14.53 -0.48
N ASP A 6 6.94 -14.11 -0.93
CA ASP A 6 5.67 -14.36 -0.22
C ASP A 6 5.34 -15.85 -0.22
N LEU A 7 5.60 -16.56 -1.34
CA LEU A 7 5.42 -18.02 -1.43
C LEU A 7 6.38 -18.77 -0.51
N VAL A 8 7.65 -18.34 -0.45
CA VAL A 8 8.65 -18.92 0.46
C VAL A 8 8.24 -18.70 1.91
N ASN A 9 7.80 -17.50 2.26
CA ASN A 9 7.33 -17.20 3.61
C ASN A 9 6.08 -18.00 3.98
N LEU A 10 5.12 -18.10 3.06
CA LEU A 10 3.87 -18.85 3.27
C LEU A 10 4.11 -20.35 3.51
N HIS A 11 5.14 -20.91 2.88
CA HIS A 11 5.45 -22.34 2.95
C HIS A 11 6.74 -22.66 3.74
N TYR A 12 7.23 -21.66 4.52
CA TYR A 12 8.53 -21.79 5.22
C TYR A 12 8.65 -23.07 6.04
N ASP A 13 7.61 -23.46 6.77
CA ASP A 13 7.58 -24.65 7.63
C ASP A 13 7.72 -25.98 6.86
N LYS A 14 7.50 -25.97 5.55
CA LYS A 14 7.64 -27.15 4.67
C LYS A 14 9.03 -27.25 4.05
N LEU A 15 9.85 -26.20 4.19
CA LEU A 15 11.18 -26.13 3.59
C LEU A 15 12.24 -26.74 4.50
N ASN A 16 13.07 -27.60 3.94
CA ASN A 16 14.24 -28.14 4.63
C ASN A 16 15.50 -27.33 4.31
N GLN A 17 16.64 -27.70 4.89
CA GLN A 17 17.91 -27.00 4.68
C GLN A 17 18.35 -26.93 3.20
N SER A 18 18.13 -28.01 2.44
CA SER A 18 18.43 -28.01 1.00
C SER A 18 17.54 -27.03 0.23
N ASP A 19 16.27 -26.92 0.59
CA ASP A 19 15.33 -25.98 -0.01
C ASP A 19 15.74 -24.52 0.32
N LEU A 20 16.12 -24.25 1.55
CA LEU A 20 16.62 -22.96 1.99
C LEU A 20 17.95 -22.59 1.32
N HIS A 21 18.81 -23.58 1.04
CA HIS A 21 20.04 -23.37 0.30
C HIS A 21 19.74 -22.96 -1.16
N ILE A 22 18.81 -23.64 -1.82
CA ILE A 22 18.33 -23.28 -3.16
C ILE A 22 17.76 -21.86 -3.15
N TRP A 23 16.92 -21.57 -2.17
CA TRP A 23 16.33 -20.24 -2.05
C TRP A 23 17.37 -19.15 -1.84
N LYS A 24 18.36 -19.36 -0.97
CA LYS A 24 19.47 -18.41 -0.77
C LYS A 24 20.21 -18.12 -2.06
N TYR A 25 20.50 -19.15 -2.86
CA TYR A 25 21.16 -18.96 -4.16
C TYR A 25 20.28 -18.14 -5.09
N ILE A 26 19.01 -18.53 -5.26
CA ILE A 26 18.06 -17.81 -6.12
C ILE A 26 17.94 -16.35 -5.68
N ASN A 27 17.83 -16.10 -4.40
CA ASN A 27 17.66 -14.75 -3.86
C ASN A 27 18.89 -13.86 -4.10
N ALA A 28 20.10 -14.43 -3.98
CA ALA A 28 21.35 -13.73 -4.26
C ALA A 28 21.58 -13.49 -5.77
N HIS A 29 21.03 -14.34 -6.64
CA HIS A 29 21.30 -14.35 -8.08
C HIS A 29 19.99 -14.32 -8.91
N ARG A 30 19.00 -13.49 -8.52
CA ARG A 30 17.65 -13.47 -9.12
C ARG A 30 17.65 -13.33 -10.64
N LYS A 31 18.42 -12.35 -11.15
CA LYS A 31 18.51 -12.08 -12.60
C LYS A 31 19.12 -13.26 -13.37
N GLU A 32 20.18 -13.85 -12.84
CA GLU A 32 20.82 -15.04 -13.43
C GLU A 32 19.87 -16.24 -13.37
N SER A 33 19.31 -16.52 -12.18
CA SER A 33 18.42 -17.67 -11.93
C SER A 33 17.18 -17.69 -12.83
N SER A 34 16.67 -16.54 -13.24
CA SER A 34 15.52 -16.46 -14.15
C SER A 34 15.81 -16.98 -15.56
N ASN A 35 17.08 -17.04 -15.96
CA ASN A 35 17.50 -17.48 -17.28
C ASN A 35 18.03 -18.92 -17.30
N LEU A 36 18.47 -19.43 -16.14
CA LEU A 36 19.02 -20.79 -16.03
C LEU A 36 18.01 -21.87 -16.45
N THR A 37 18.50 -22.99 -16.93
CA THR A 37 17.76 -24.23 -17.02
C THR A 37 17.72 -24.93 -15.66
N ILE A 38 16.86 -25.92 -15.49
CA ILE A 38 16.79 -26.69 -14.23
C ILE A 38 18.13 -27.38 -13.93
N ASP A 39 18.84 -27.84 -14.97
CA ASP A 39 20.14 -28.50 -14.85
C ASP A 39 21.22 -27.53 -14.39
N GLU A 40 21.25 -26.36 -14.98
CA GLU A 40 22.18 -25.29 -14.59
C GLU A 40 21.92 -24.82 -13.15
N LEU A 41 20.65 -24.58 -12.76
CA LEU A 41 20.33 -24.21 -11.39
C LEU A 41 20.68 -25.32 -10.39
N ALA A 42 20.41 -26.58 -10.72
CA ALA A 42 20.78 -27.74 -9.91
C ALA A 42 22.30 -27.82 -9.71
N SER A 43 23.07 -27.62 -10.78
CA SER A 43 24.54 -27.56 -10.74
C SER A 43 25.05 -26.41 -9.88
N ARG A 44 24.50 -25.22 -10.04
CA ARG A 44 24.88 -24.01 -9.23
C ARG A 44 24.59 -24.18 -7.75
N CYS A 45 23.49 -24.86 -7.42
CA CYS A 45 23.11 -25.16 -6.04
C CYS A 45 23.72 -26.43 -5.47
N ASN A 46 24.52 -27.19 -6.26
CA ASN A 46 25.04 -28.50 -5.89
C ASN A 46 23.96 -29.50 -5.42
N VAL A 47 22.84 -29.55 -6.12
CA VAL A 47 21.70 -30.41 -5.82
C VAL A 47 21.25 -31.16 -7.08
N SER A 48 20.37 -32.16 -6.91
CA SER A 48 19.78 -32.85 -8.06
C SER A 48 18.64 -32.02 -8.69
N ARG A 49 18.35 -32.26 -9.98
CA ARG A 49 17.15 -31.73 -10.67
C ARG A 49 15.87 -32.00 -9.89
N THR A 50 15.76 -33.22 -9.35
CA THR A 50 14.61 -33.64 -8.55
C THR A 50 14.46 -32.78 -7.29
N THR A 51 15.57 -32.33 -6.68
CA THR A 51 15.56 -31.45 -5.53
C THR A 51 15.00 -30.05 -5.91
N ILE A 52 15.42 -29.50 -7.05
CA ILE A 52 14.87 -28.24 -7.57
C ILE A 52 13.37 -28.37 -7.86
N LEU A 53 12.95 -29.49 -8.48
CA LEU A 53 11.54 -29.75 -8.78
C LEU A 53 10.70 -29.81 -7.49
N ARG A 54 11.18 -30.56 -6.48
CA ARG A 54 10.50 -30.67 -5.18
C ARG A 54 10.43 -29.32 -4.45
N PHE A 55 11.49 -28.52 -4.52
CA PHE A 55 11.47 -27.16 -3.99
C PHE A 55 10.34 -26.33 -4.60
N ALA A 56 10.22 -26.29 -5.94
CA ALA A 56 9.12 -25.58 -6.61
C ALA A 56 7.74 -26.13 -6.19
N GLN A 57 7.58 -27.44 -6.07
CA GLN A 57 6.33 -28.07 -5.64
C GLN A 57 5.96 -27.72 -4.17
N LYS A 58 6.94 -27.61 -3.29
CA LYS A 58 6.73 -27.17 -1.90
C LYS A 58 6.22 -25.73 -1.81
N LEU A 59 6.58 -24.90 -2.79
CA LEU A 59 6.04 -23.55 -2.94
C LEU A 59 4.66 -23.53 -3.61
N SER A 60 3.99 -24.69 -3.74
CA SER A 60 2.71 -24.87 -4.43
C SER A 60 2.73 -24.53 -5.92
N LEU A 61 3.90 -24.57 -6.54
CA LEU A 61 4.06 -24.40 -7.98
C LEU A 61 4.03 -25.77 -8.68
N LYS A 62 3.54 -25.82 -9.93
CA LYS A 62 3.46 -27.05 -10.73
C LYS A 62 4.83 -27.66 -11.05
N GLY A 63 5.88 -26.85 -10.99
CA GLY A 63 7.25 -27.29 -11.22
C GLY A 63 8.20 -26.14 -11.55
N TYR A 64 9.40 -26.51 -12.03
CA TYR A 64 10.46 -25.54 -12.33
C TYR A 64 10.06 -24.51 -13.40
N SER A 65 9.31 -24.91 -14.40
CA SER A 65 8.86 -23.97 -15.45
C SER A 65 8.04 -22.83 -14.88
N GLU A 66 7.17 -23.12 -13.93
CA GLU A 66 6.37 -22.09 -13.26
C GLU A 66 7.22 -21.22 -12.34
N LEU A 67 8.14 -21.81 -11.57
CA LEU A 67 9.12 -21.07 -10.77
C LEU A 67 9.92 -20.09 -11.66
N LYS A 68 10.36 -20.54 -12.84
CA LYS A 68 11.07 -19.70 -13.79
C LYS A 68 10.22 -18.56 -14.35
N VAL A 69 8.91 -18.78 -14.55
CA VAL A 69 7.98 -17.73 -14.96
C VAL A 69 7.86 -16.64 -13.87
N TYR A 70 7.73 -17.03 -12.61
CA TYR A 70 7.72 -16.10 -11.49
C TYR A 70 9.02 -15.29 -11.41
N LEU A 71 10.17 -15.94 -11.51
CA LEU A 71 11.49 -15.28 -11.51
C LEU A 71 11.65 -14.30 -12.68
N LYS A 72 11.20 -14.68 -13.88
CA LYS A 72 11.22 -13.79 -15.05
C LYS A 72 10.27 -12.62 -14.92
N TRP A 73 9.11 -12.85 -14.37
CA TRP A 73 8.12 -11.81 -14.15
C TRP A 73 8.62 -10.76 -13.14
N GLU A 74 9.18 -11.21 -12.01
CA GLU A 74 9.79 -10.32 -11.03
C GLU A 74 10.97 -9.53 -11.63
N ASN A 75 11.82 -10.17 -12.44
CA ASN A 75 12.93 -9.48 -13.12
C ASN A 75 12.48 -8.48 -14.19
N LYS A 76 11.31 -8.66 -14.81
CA LYS A 76 10.74 -7.67 -15.73
C LYS A 76 10.23 -6.42 -14.96
N GLU A 77 9.77 -6.60 -13.74
CA GLU A 77 9.46 -5.45 -12.86
C GLU A 77 10.75 -4.71 -12.42
N VAL A 78 11.87 -5.43 -12.32
CA VAL A 78 13.18 -4.90 -11.91
C VAL A 78 13.82 -3.99 -12.97
N ASN A 79 13.47 -4.12 -14.24
CA ASN A 79 13.96 -3.26 -15.32
C ASN A 79 13.07 -2.02 -15.54
N LYS A 80 12.38 -1.53 -14.52
CA LYS A 80 11.83 -0.18 -14.58
C LYS A 80 13.01 0.79 -14.59
N GLU A 81 13.16 1.49 -15.69
CA GLU A 81 14.11 2.61 -15.77
C GLU A 81 13.88 3.55 -14.60
N MET A 82 14.97 4.11 -14.09
CA MET A 82 14.89 5.16 -13.08
C MET A 82 14.10 6.34 -13.67
N ASP A 83 13.08 6.79 -12.97
CA ASP A 83 12.35 7.98 -13.39
C ASP A 83 13.29 9.19 -13.39
N SER A 84 13.26 9.96 -14.46
CA SER A 84 14.04 11.18 -14.52
C SER A 84 13.48 12.23 -13.54
N ILE A 85 14.35 13.13 -13.08
CA ILE A 85 13.92 14.25 -12.21
C ILE A 85 12.83 15.06 -12.91
N GLU A 86 12.97 15.28 -14.23
CA GLU A 86 11.95 15.98 -15.01
C GLU A 86 10.61 15.26 -14.97
N SER A 87 10.57 13.93 -15.15
CA SER A 87 9.33 13.17 -15.13
C SER A 87 8.63 13.23 -13.77
N VAL A 88 9.40 13.26 -12.69
CA VAL A 88 8.88 13.42 -11.32
C VAL A 88 8.33 14.85 -11.11
N CYS A 89 9.07 15.87 -11.57
CA CYS A 89 8.61 17.26 -11.50
C CYS A 89 7.32 17.48 -12.31
N ASP A 90 7.22 16.90 -13.51
CA ASP A 90 6.02 17.01 -14.34
C ASP A 90 4.83 16.29 -13.73
N MET A 91 5.06 15.16 -13.07
CA MET A 91 4.03 14.48 -12.30
C MET A 91 3.46 15.39 -11.18
N PHE A 92 4.32 16.10 -10.44
CA PHE A 92 3.85 17.03 -9.39
C PHE A 92 3.09 18.21 -9.97
N LYS A 93 3.58 18.81 -11.05
CA LYS A 93 2.86 19.90 -11.74
C LYS A 93 1.46 19.44 -12.18
N ASN A 94 1.38 18.29 -12.86
CA ASN A 94 0.10 17.73 -13.28
C ASN A 94 -0.84 17.46 -12.09
N SER A 95 -0.31 16.99 -10.95
CA SER A 95 -1.12 16.77 -9.76
C SER A 95 -1.68 18.07 -9.18
N ILE A 96 -0.89 19.16 -9.20
CA ILE A 96 -1.33 20.50 -8.79
C ILE A 96 -2.41 21.03 -9.74
N ASP A 97 -2.20 20.91 -11.06
CA ASP A 97 -3.17 21.35 -12.07
C ASP A 97 -4.50 20.58 -11.97
N GLU A 98 -4.46 19.30 -11.58
CA GLU A 98 -5.67 18.51 -11.32
C GLU A 98 -6.37 18.96 -10.03
N MET A 99 -5.61 19.24 -8.97
CA MET A 99 -6.17 19.75 -7.72
C MET A 99 -6.89 21.09 -7.89
N GLU A 100 -6.36 21.99 -8.72
CA GLU A 100 -6.97 23.30 -9.02
C GLU A 100 -8.36 23.16 -9.70
N LYS A 101 -8.57 22.07 -10.43
CA LYS A 101 -9.85 21.80 -11.14
C LYS A 101 -10.92 21.15 -10.26
N ASN A 102 -10.53 20.63 -9.09
CA ASN A 102 -11.45 19.94 -8.20
C ASN A 102 -12.24 20.93 -7.34
N ASP A 103 -13.51 20.62 -7.13
CA ASP A 103 -14.35 21.35 -6.20
C ASP A 103 -14.31 20.68 -4.82
N TYR A 104 -13.77 21.39 -3.84
CA TYR A 104 -13.70 20.93 -2.45
C TYR A 104 -14.77 21.57 -1.55
N HIS A 105 -15.73 22.32 -2.13
CA HIS A 105 -16.74 23.07 -1.37
C HIS A 105 -17.51 22.18 -0.39
N LYS A 106 -17.92 20.98 -0.85
CA LYS A 106 -18.69 20.05 0.00
C LYS A 106 -17.86 19.56 1.18
N ALA A 107 -16.59 19.17 0.96
CA ALA A 107 -15.70 18.75 2.03
C ALA A 107 -15.45 19.88 3.05
N CYS A 108 -15.17 21.10 2.56
CA CYS A 108 -14.99 22.27 3.41
C CYS A 108 -16.26 22.60 4.22
N LYS A 109 -17.44 22.50 3.59
CA LYS A 109 -18.71 22.70 4.27
C LYS A 109 -18.95 21.67 5.36
N MET A 110 -18.65 20.39 5.11
CA MET A 110 -18.76 19.33 6.12
C MET A 110 -17.85 19.60 7.32
N ILE A 111 -16.63 20.08 7.09
CA ILE A 111 -15.69 20.45 8.15
C ILE A 111 -16.24 21.61 8.97
N TYR A 112 -16.70 22.67 8.31
CA TYR A 112 -17.20 23.89 8.96
C TYR A 112 -18.49 23.66 9.77
N ASP A 113 -19.41 22.85 9.26
CA ASP A 113 -20.70 22.58 9.89
C ASP A 113 -20.60 21.59 11.07
N SER A 114 -19.48 20.91 11.22
CA SER A 114 -19.30 19.87 12.24
C SER A 114 -18.93 20.46 13.60
N LYS A 115 -19.45 19.87 14.66
CA LYS A 115 -19.16 20.26 16.04
C LYS A 115 -17.73 19.94 16.46
N ARG A 116 -17.21 18.77 16.03
CA ARG A 116 -15.84 18.31 16.25
C ARG A 116 -15.37 17.55 15.01
N VAL A 117 -14.10 17.68 14.71
CA VAL A 117 -13.47 16.95 13.61
C VAL A 117 -12.39 16.04 14.15
N PHE A 118 -12.46 14.78 13.76
CA PHE A 118 -11.48 13.75 14.11
C PHE A 118 -10.75 13.29 12.85
N ILE A 119 -9.46 13.05 12.95
CA ILE A 119 -8.66 12.57 11.80
C ILE A 119 -8.02 11.24 12.17
N TYR A 120 -8.15 10.26 11.29
CA TYR A 120 -7.50 8.96 11.39
C TYR A 120 -6.60 8.68 10.19
N GLY A 121 -5.32 8.45 10.44
CA GLY A 121 -4.34 8.01 9.44
C GLY A 121 -4.06 6.51 9.57
N THR A 122 -4.18 5.76 8.48
CA THR A 122 -4.09 4.28 8.50
C THR A 122 -2.68 3.70 8.60
N GLY A 123 -1.66 4.52 8.59
CA GLY A 123 -0.26 4.11 8.67
C GLY A 123 0.62 5.29 9.00
N PHE A 124 1.91 5.04 9.16
CA PHE A 124 2.86 6.05 9.63
C PHE A 124 2.78 7.37 8.84
N PHE A 125 2.86 7.31 7.51
CA PHE A 125 2.81 8.52 6.67
C PHE A 125 1.44 9.20 6.73
N GLN A 126 0.35 8.44 6.72
CA GLN A 126 -1.00 8.98 6.82
C GLN A 126 -1.23 9.67 8.16
N THR A 127 -0.62 9.15 9.23
CA THR A 127 -0.64 9.80 10.55
C THR A 127 0.15 11.11 10.55
N LEU A 128 1.31 11.17 9.90
CA LEU A 128 2.05 12.43 9.74
C LEU A 128 1.24 13.47 8.96
N VAL A 129 0.58 13.06 7.87
CA VAL A 129 -0.32 13.94 7.10
C VAL A 129 -1.49 14.42 7.96
N ALA A 130 -2.08 13.54 8.77
CA ALA A 130 -3.14 13.91 9.72
C ALA A 130 -2.68 14.96 10.73
N GLN A 131 -1.47 14.82 11.26
CA GLN A 131 -0.88 15.82 12.18
C GLN A 131 -0.65 17.17 11.49
N ASP A 132 -0.16 17.14 10.25
CA ASP A 132 0.06 18.38 9.49
C ASP A 132 -1.27 19.05 9.13
N LEU A 133 -2.28 18.29 8.71
CA LEU A 133 -3.62 18.77 8.44
C LEU A 133 -4.21 19.47 9.70
N LYS A 134 -4.12 18.82 10.87
CA LYS A 134 -4.49 19.43 12.15
C LYS A 134 -3.78 20.77 12.38
N ARG A 135 -2.46 20.82 12.14
CA ARG A 135 -1.66 22.04 12.33
C ARG A 135 -2.10 23.17 11.40
N VAL A 136 -2.37 22.86 10.12
CA VAL A 136 -2.80 23.83 9.12
C VAL A 136 -4.17 24.41 9.49
N PHE A 137 -5.14 23.58 9.83
CA PHE A 137 -6.49 24.02 10.17
C PHE A 137 -6.56 24.80 11.49
N LEU A 138 -5.63 24.53 12.42
CA LEU A 138 -5.52 25.32 13.64
C LEU A 138 -5.24 26.81 13.36
N SER A 139 -4.54 27.13 12.26
CA SER A 139 -4.32 28.50 11.81
C SER A 139 -5.64 29.22 11.45
N GLY A 140 -6.65 28.47 11.00
CA GLY A 140 -8.01 28.92 10.76
C GLY A 140 -8.92 28.86 11.99
N LYS A 141 -8.37 28.56 13.17
CA LYS A 141 -9.09 28.36 14.45
C LYS A 141 -9.94 27.07 14.48
N GLU A 142 -9.75 26.16 13.55
CA GLU A 142 -10.40 24.86 13.54
C GLU A 142 -9.53 23.83 14.32
N CYS A 143 -10.10 23.26 15.38
CA CYS A 143 -9.41 22.34 16.27
C CYS A 143 -9.77 20.90 15.92
N PHE A 144 -8.83 20.17 15.34
CA PHE A 144 -9.00 18.76 15.00
C PHE A 144 -8.38 17.84 16.06
N SER A 145 -9.01 16.70 16.31
CA SER A 145 -8.50 15.63 17.16
C SER A 145 -7.93 14.50 16.32
N ILE A 146 -6.78 13.97 16.70
CA ILE A 146 -6.18 12.79 16.03
C ILE A 146 -6.65 11.54 16.74
N ILE A 147 -7.05 10.54 15.99
CA ILE A 147 -7.24 9.16 16.47
C ILE A 147 -5.93 8.41 16.23
N ASP A 148 -5.22 8.06 17.29
CA ASP A 148 -3.92 7.40 17.19
C ASP A 148 -4.03 5.90 17.48
N GLY A 149 -4.02 5.14 16.39
CA GLY A 149 -4.05 3.67 16.43
C GLY A 149 -5.42 3.04 16.62
N ILE A 150 -5.41 1.71 16.58
CA ILE A 150 -6.63 0.87 16.54
C ILE A 150 -7.44 0.97 17.84
N ARG A 151 -6.76 1.03 18.97
CA ARG A 151 -7.43 1.04 20.27
C ARG A 151 -8.21 2.32 20.52
N GLU A 152 -7.75 3.44 19.98
CA GLU A 152 -8.46 4.70 20.09
C GLU A 152 -9.70 4.76 19.19
N ILE A 153 -9.75 3.97 18.12
CA ILE A 153 -10.94 3.89 17.28
C ILE A 153 -12.17 3.47 18.09
N ASP A 154 -12.04 2.39 18.86
CA ASP A 154 -13.17 1.85 19.62
C ASP A 154 -13.63 2.85 20.69
N LEU A 155 -12.70 3.44 21.42
CA LEU A 155 -12.99 4.46 22.45
C LEU A 155 -13.60 5.72 21.84
N THR A 156 -13.11 6.15 20.68
CA THR A 156 -13.59 7.33 19.98
C THR A 156 -14.99 7.07 19.42
N LEU A 157 -15.26 5.90 18.85
CA LEU A 157 -16.57 5.53 18.31
C LEU A 157 -17.70 5.65 19.35
N ASP A 158 -17.42 5.34 20.61
CA ASP A 158 -18.41 5.45 21.69
C ASP A 158 -18.69 6.89 22.09
N ALA A 159 -17.78 7.81 21.80
CA ALA A 159 -17.90 9.24 22.10
C ALA A 159 -18.37 10.09 20.90
N LEU A 160 -18.40 9.53 19.68
CA LEU A 160 -18.82 10.21 18.47
C LEU A 160 -20.34 10.29 18.35
N THR A 161 -20.80 11.38 17.75
CA THR A 161 -22.22 11.63 17.42
C THR A 161 -22.38 12.01 15.95
N SER A 162 -23.61 12.08 15.46
CA SER A 162 -23.91 12.53 14.09
C SER A 162 -23.56 14.01 13.81
N GLU A 163 -23.25 14.79 14.85
CA GLU A 163 -22.78 16.19 14.73
C GLU A 163 -21.26 16.27 14.52
N ASP A 164 -20.54 15.17 14.69
CA ASP A 164 -19.09 15.08 14.52
C ASP A 164 -18.74 14.65 13.08
N LEU A 165 -17.51 14.95 12.66
CA LEU A 165 -16.96 14.52 11.38
C LEU A 165 -15.70 13.71 11.60
N VAL A 166 -15.55 12.63 10.84
CA VAL A 166 -14.30 11.87 10.79
C VAL A 166 -13.63 12.05 9.42
N ILE A 167 -12.35 12.38 9.39
CA ILE A 167 -11.53 12.36 8.16
C ILE A 167 -10.63 11.13 8.22
N ILE A 168 -10.76 10.24 7.23
CA ILE A 168 -9.95 9.02 7.15
C ILE A 168 -8.96 9.14 6.01
N ILE A 169 -7.67 9.13 6.35
CA ILE A 169 -6.57 9.18 5.38
C ILE A 169 -6.01 7.77 5.21
N SER A 170 -6.19 7.20 4.01
CA SER A 170 -5.74 5.85 3.68
C SER A 170 -5.21 5.78 2.26
N TYR A 171 -4.01 5.23 2.06
CA TYR A 171 -3.46 5.12 0.72
C TYR A 171 -4.36 4.30 -0.21
N SER A 172 -4.64 3.06 0.13
CA SER A 172 -5.42 2.15 -0.72
C SER A 172 -6.94 2.19 -0.47
N GLY A 173 -7.37 2.57 0.74
CA GLY A 173 -8.77 2.47 1.16
C GLY A 173 -9.29 1.03 1.29
N GLU A 174 -8.40 0.02 1.31
CA GLU A 174 -8.77 -1.39 1.17
C GLU A 174 -8.47 -2.25 2.39
N SER A 175 -7.79 -1.75 3.43
CA SER A 175 -7.49 -2.56 4.61
C SER A 175 -8.80 -2.99 5.33
N SER A 176 -8.79 -4.19 5.89
CA SER A 176 -9.94 -4.72 6.64
C SER A 176 -10.33 -3.84 7.82
N GLN A 177 -9.34 -3.27 8.47
CA GLN A 177 -9.50 -2.34 9.60
C GLN A 177 -10.23 -1.05 9.20
N VAL A 178 -9.80 -0.42 8.10
CA VAL A 178 -10.43 0.79 7.59
C VAL A 178 -11.87 0.54 7.16
N LYS A 179 -12.11 -0.60 6.50
CA LYS A 179 -13.45 -1.02 6.11
C LYS A 179 -14.36 -1.24 7.33
N SER A 180 -13.83 -1.84 8.40
CA SER A 180 -14.57 -2.05 9.65
C SER A 180 -14.93 -0.70 10.28
N PHE A 181 -13.97 0.20 10.40
CA PHE A 181 -14.18 1.54 10.97
C PHE A 181 -15.23 2.34 10.15
N ALA A 182 -15.08 2.40 8.83
CA ALA A 182 -16.03 3.08 7.96
C ALA A 182 -17.46 2.52 8.09
N LYS A 183 -17.62 1.20 8.19
CA LYS A 183 -18.93 0.58 8.44
C LYS A 183 -19.52 0.96 9.79
N GLN A 184 -18.71 1.04 10.84
CA GLN A 184 -19.16 1.46 12.15
C GLN A 184 -19.64 2.92 12.14
N LEU A 185 -18.95 3.81 11.43
CA LEU A 185 -19.38 5.20 11.25
C LEU A 185 -20.73 5.25 10.52
N LEU A 186 -20.91 4.49 9.45
CA LEU A 186 -22.19 4.43 8.73
C LEU A 186 -23.36 3.92 9.59
N ILE A 187 -23.14 2.83 10.36
CA ILE A 187 -24.20 2.25 11.23
C ILE A 187 -24.64 3.26 12.30
N ARG A 188 -23.75 4.17 12.71
CA ARG A 188 -24.00 5.17 13.74
C ARG A 188 -24.41 6.55 13.17
N ASP A 189 -24.60 6.63 11.85
CA ASP A 189 -24.91 7.88 11.13
C ASP A 189 -23.88 8.99 11.35
N ILE A 190 -22.61 8.61 11.54
CA ILE A 190 -21.51 9.56 11.71
C ILE A 190 -20.93 9.88 10.34
N PRO A 191 -20.97 11.16 9.89
CA PRO A 191 -20.43 11.54 8.60
C PRO A 191 -18.91 11.41 8.57
N PHE A 192 -18.37 10.99 7.40
CA PHE A 192 -16.94 10.94 7.23
C PHE A 192 -16.49 11.29 5.80
N ILE A 193 -15.30 11.88 5.72
CA ILE A 193 -14.57 12.16 4.47
C ILE A 193 -13.46 11.15 4.32
N SER A 194 -13.28 10.61 3.12
CA SER A 194 -12.13 9.76 2.77
C SER A 194 -11.11 10.53 1.95
N ILE A 195 -9.82 10.36 2.28
CA ILE A 195 -8.69 10.84 1.47
C ILE A 195 -7.90 9.62 1.03
N THR A 196 -7.90 9.32 -0.28
CA THR A 196 -7.28 8.10 -0.83
C THR A 196 -6.54 8.39 -2.14
N GLN A 197 -5.72 7.43 -2.60
CA GLN A 197 -5.22 7.50 -3.97
C GLN A 197 -6.37 7.51 -4.98
N LEU A 198 -6.14 8.12 -6.15
CA LEU A 198 -7.10 8.15 -7.26
C LEU A 198 -7.30 6.75 -7.84
N LYS A 199 -8.17 5.98 -7.21
CA LYS A 199 -8.55 4.62 -7.61
C LYS A 199 -9.87 4.25 -6.95
N THR A 200 -10.69 3.46 -7.65
CA THR A 200 -11.89 2.85 -7.03
C THR A 200 -11.48 2.02 -5.81
N ASN A 201 -12.02 2.36 -4.66
CA ASN A 201 -11.74 1.66 -3.41
C ASN A 201 -12.97 1.64 -2.48
N ASN A 202 -12.96 0.71 -1.52
CA ASN A 202 -14.11 0.52 -0.63
C ASN A 202 -14.33 1.68 0.33
N LEU A 203 -13.27 2.31 0.83
CA LEU A 203 -13.41 3.43 1.76
C LEU A 203 -14.12 4.62 1.09
N ALA A 204 -13.68 5.00 -0.11
CA ALA A 204 -14.29 6.08 -0.88
C ALA A 204 -15.75 5.80 -1.24
N ARG A 205 -16.10 4.53 -1.51
CA ARG A 205 -17.51 4.16 -1.80
C ARG A 205 -18.44 4.27 -0.60
N LEU A 206 -17.91 4.19 0.60
CA LEU A 206 -18.67 4.27 1.86
C LEU A 206 -18.74 5.69 2.41
N SER A 207 -17.81 6.59 2.02
CA SER A 207 -17.72 7.95 2.58
C SER A 207 -18.81 8.87 2.03
N ASN A 208 -19.16 9.89 2.82
CA ASN A 208 -20.08 10.95 2.41
C ASN A 208 -19.45 11.89 1.39
N GLU A 209 -18.12 12.02 1.44
CA GLU A 209 -17.30 12.77 0.49
C GLU A 209 -15.94 12.09 0.31
N SER A 210 -15.41 12.12 -0.92
CA SER A 210 -14.13 11.48 -1.24
C SER A 210 -13.19 12.49 -1.88
N ILE A 211 -12.02 12.64 -1.29
CA ILE A 211 -10.91 13.41 -1.87
C ILE A 211 -9.89 12.41 -2.41
N TYR A 212 -9.59 12.53 -3.71
CA TYR A 212 -8.62 11.67 -4.36
C TYR A 212 -7.30 12.39 -4.58
N ILE A 213 -6.21 11.72 -4.25
CA ILE A 213 -4.85 12.20 -4.49
C ILE A 213 -4.25 11.38 -5.61
N ASN A 214 -3.78 12.05 -6.65
CA ASN A 214 -3.05 11.41 -7.73
C ASN A 214 -1.65 11.06 -7.24
N THR A 215 -1.38 9.77 -7.13
CA THR A 215 -0.10 9.25 -6.62
C THR A 215 0.49 8.30 -7.64
N LYS A 216 1.79 8.42 -7.90
CA LYS A 216 2.54 7.49 -8.73
C LYS A 216 3.67 6.85 -7.94
N THR A 217 4.06 5.67 -8.35
CA THR A 217 5.29 5.06 -7.85
C THR A 217 6.46 5.61 -8.65
N VAL A 218 7.40 6.22 -7.98
CA VAL A 218 8.66 6.74 -8.55
C VAL A 218 9.76 5.70 -8.36
N ASN A 219 10.43 5.31 -9.44
CA ASN A 219 11.52 4.35 -9.40
C ASN A 219 12.87 5.10 -9.29
N ILE A 220 13.64 4.82 -8.25
CA ILE A 220 14.93 5.48 -7.97
C ILE A 220 16.10 4.55 -8.31
N GLY A 221 15.90 3.57 -9.17
CA GLY A 221 16.90 2.55 -9.52
C GLY A 221 17.07 1.46 -8.47
N ASN A 222 17.81 0.41 -8.81
CA ASN A 222 18.11 -0.73 -7.91
C ASN A 222 16.90 -1.31 -7.14
N ASN A 223 15.71 -1.37 -7.77
CA ASN A 223 14.47 -1.86 -7.18
C ASN A 223 13.91 -1.01 -6.02
N ILE A 224 14.40 0.19 -5.85
CA ILE A 224 13.86 1.12 -4.87
C ILE A 224 12.76 1.92 -5.56
N SER A 225 11.54 1.77 -5.05
CA SER A 225 10.38 2.53 -5.51
C SER A 225 9.79 3.28 -4.33
N TYR A 226 9.52 4.56 -4.53
CA TYR A 226 8.80 5.39 -3.57
C TYR A 226 7.45 5.78 -4.13
N ASN A 227 6.49 5.94 -3.24
CA ASN A 227 5.25 6.57 -3.62
C ASN A 227 5.42 8.09 -3.61
N SER A 228 4.92 8.77 -4.63
CA SER A 228 5.02 10.23 -4.73
C SER A 228 4.34 10.98 -3.58
N THR A 229 3.46 10.34 -2.81
CA THR A 229 2.90 10.92 -1.59
C THR A 229 3.90 11.03 -0.45
N ASN A 230 5.08 10.43 -0.58
CA ASN A 230 6.15 10.48 0.41
C ASN A 230 7.21 11.54 0.08
N LEU A 231 7.04 12.24 -1.00
CA LEU A 231 7.86 13.37 -1.45
C LEU A 231 7.09 14.67 -1.23
#